data_45d5abf936773fb39721d80ac9641aa4
#
_entry.id   45d5abf936773fb39721d80ac9641aa4
#
_cell.length_a   1.000
_cell.length_b   1.000
_cell.length_c   1.000
_cell.angle_alpha   90.00
_cell.angle_beta   90.00
_cell.angle_gamma   90.00
#
_symmetry.space_group_name_H-M   'P 1'
#
loop_
_entity.id
_entity.type
_entity.pdbx_description
1 polymer ?
#
loop_
_entity_poly.entity_id
_entity_poly.type
_entity_poly.pdbx_seq_one_letter_code
_entity_poly.pdbx_strand_id
1 'polypeptide(L)'
;SIRYSLQHLPQFKRQLRAILRAGAHGPLKIMFPLITTMTELKQAKMILGDVREELEDEGVELAGPVPVGKMIEVPSAALMASTFAREVDFFSIGTNDLIQYTVAVDRGNQRVASLYTATNPAVIRLVKAVIRAGKRRNVETSLCGEIAGDINYTMLLIGLGLRILSLVPSQIPRVKQVIRRVDVGSCERLARKVGSFDSERRTLKCLQDELKLIMPDLDGGWSTG
;
A
#
# COMPACT_ATOMS: atom_id res chain seq x y z
N SER A 1 -4.24 3.57 -15.88
CA SER A 1 -4.47 2.58 -14.85
C SER A 1 -5.44 1.49 -15.32
N ILE A 2 -5.96 0.63 -14.43
CA ILE A 2 -6.77 -0.55 -14.82
C ILE A 2 -7.94 -0.24 -15.76
N ARG A 3 -8.63 0.89 -15.56
CA ARG A 3 -9.75 1.31 -16.42
C ARG A 3 -9.33 1.47 -17.88
N TYR A 4 -8.17 2.09 -18.12
CA TYR A 4 -7.59 2.19 -19.45
C TYR A 4 -7.21 0.81 -20.00
N SER A 5 -6.57 -0.02 -19.18
CA SER A 5 -6.16 -1.39 -19.57
C SER A 5 -7.35 -2.25 -19.97
N LEU A 6 -8.47 -2.18 -19.25
CA LEU A 6 -9.68 -2.91 -19.57
C LEU A 6 -10.40 -2.41 -20.84
N GLN A 7 -10.17 -1.16 -21.24
CA GLN A 7 -10.68 -0.60 -22.51
C GLN A 7 -9.74 -0.86 -23.70
N HIS A 8 -8.45 -1.14 -23.45
CA HIS A 8 -7.42 -1.34 -24.47
C HIS A 8 -6.81 -2.75 -24.35
N LEU A 9 -7.63 -3.77 -24.51
CA LEU A 9 -7.27 -5.17 -24.30
C LEU A 9 -6.01 -5.64 -25.06
N PRO A 10 -5.78 -5.28 -26.34
CA PRO A 10 -4.55 -5.71 -27.02
C PRO A 10 -3.28 -5.24 -26.32
N GLN A 11 -3.27 -4.00 -25.79
CA GLN A 11 -2.13 -3.47 -25.06
C GLN A 11 -2.00 -4.14 -23.69
N PHE A 12 -3.09 -4.35 -22.99
CA PHE A 12 -3.12 -4.99 -21.68
C PHE A 12 -2.65 -6.45 -21.77
N LYS A 13 -3.18 -7.22 -22.71
CA LYS A 13 -2.73 -8.60 -22.98
C LYS A 13 -1.24 -8.65 -23.29
N ARG A 14 -0.72 -7.74 -24.13
CA ARG A 14 0.71 -7.67 -24.42
C ARG A 14 1.56 -7.45 -23.17
N GLN A 15 1.14 -6.59 -22.27
CA GLN A 15 1.81 -6.35 -21.00
C GLN A 15 1.79 -7.59 -20.12
N LEU A 16 0.63 -8.25 -19.97
CA LEU A 16 0.48 -9.47 -19.18
C LEU A 16 1.33 -10.62 -19.75
N ARG A 17 1.36 -10.78 -21.07
CA ARG A 17 2.24 -11.75 -21.76
C ARG A 17 3.71 -11.53 -21.41
N ALA A 18 4.17 -10.28 -21.45
CA ALA A 18 5.56 -9.95 -21.10
C ALA A 18 5.87 -10.28 -19.64
N ILE A 19 4.94 -9.96 -18.71
CA ILE A 19 5.09 -10.25 -17.28
C ILE A 19 5.14 -11.76 -17.04
N LEU A 20 4.20 -12.53 -17.60
CA LEU A 20 4.16 -13.98 -17.42
C LEU A 20 5.41 -14.67 -17.95
N ARG A 21 5.91 -14.26 -19.13
CA ARG A 21 7.17 -14.76 -19.70
C ARG A 21 8.38 -14.45 -18.82
N ALA A 22 8.41 -13.27 -18.19
CA ALA A 22 9.47 -12.92 -17.24
C ALA A 22 9.52 -13.86 -16.03
N GLY A 23 8.39 -14.48 -15.67
CA GLY A 23 8.29 -15.46 -14.60
C GLY A 23 9.16 -16.69 -14.77
N ALA A 24 9.51 -17.07 -16.01
CA ALA A 24 10.47 -18.16 -16.29
C ALA A 24 11.88 -17.87 -15.75
N HIS A 25 12.21 -16.61 -15.51
CA HIS A 25 13.53 -16.19 -15.02
C HIS A 25 13.60 -15.97 -13.52
N GLY A 26 12.47 -16.06 -12.80
CA GLY A 26 12.44 -15.93 -11.36
C GLY A 26 11.03 -15.67 -10.81
N PRO A 27 10.87 -15.68 -9.47
CA PRO A 27 9.58 -15.49 -8.84
C PRO A 27 9.05 -14.08 -9.09
N LEU A 28 7.77 -13.98 -9.43
CA LEU A 28 7.07 -12.71 -9.62
C LEU A 28 5.69 -12.73 -8.95
N LYS A 29 5.15 -11.54 -8.71
CA LYS A 29 3.77 -11.32 -8.30
C LYS A 29 3.14 -10.27 -9.23
N ILE A 30 1.87 -10.41 -9.53
CA ILE A 30 1.13 -9.43 -10.35
C ILE A 30 0.20 -8.63 -9.46
N MET A 31 0.24 -7.31 -9.57
CA MET A 31 -0.62 -6.41 -8.80
C MET A 31 -1.43 -5.51 -9.73
N PHE A 32 -2.76 -5.53 -9.59
CA PHE A 32 -3.64 -4.64 -10.34
C PHE A 32 -3.86 -3.32 -9.59
N PRO A 33 -3.54 -2.18 -10.22
CA PRO A 33 -3.73 -0.86 -9.62
C PRO A 33 -5.16 -0.35 -9.81
N LEU A 34 -5.57 0.57 -8.97
CA LEU A 34 -6.80 1.37 -9.06
C LEU A 34 -8.10 0.55 -9.26
N ILE A 35 -8.15 -0.65 -8.74
CA ILE A 35 -9.36 -1.47 -8.68
C ILE A 35 -10.33 -0.87 -7.67
N THR A 36 -11.53 -0.53 -8.12
CA THR A 36 -12.58 0.06 -7.27
C THR A 36 -13.72 -0.91 -6.99
N THR A 37 -13.94 -1.87 -7.89
CA THR A 37 -15.05 -2.83 -7.82
C THR A 37 -14.56 -4.28 -7.94
N MET A 38 -15.37 -5.21 -7.44
CA MET A 38 -15.10 -6.64 -7.62
C MET A 38 -15.18 -7.06 -9.09
N THR A 39 -16.04 -6.42 -9.87
CA THR A 39 -16.18 -6.69 -11.30
C THR A 39 -14.89 -6.38 -12.05
N GLU A 40 -14.27 -5.24 -11.79
CA GLU A 40 -12.97 -4.88 -12.39
C GLU A 40 -11.89 -5.91 -12.04
N LEU A 41 -11.83 -6.36 -10.78
CA LEU A 41 -10.86 -7.37 -10.36
C LEU A 41 -11.07 -8.70 -11.08
N LYS A 42 -12.30 -9.20 -11.12
CA LYS A 42 -12.62 -10.45 -11.79
C LYS A 42 -12.34 -10.39 -13.29
N GLN A 43 -12.66 -9.28 -13.93
CA GLN A 43 -12.36 -9.07 -15.34
C GLN A 43 -10.85 -9.06 -15.61
N ALA A 44 -10.05 -8.37 -14.78
CA ALA A 44 -8.59 -8.37 -14.93
C ALA A 44 -7.99 -9.78 -14.71
N LYS A 45 -8.50 -10.54 -13.73
CA LYS A 45 -8.08 -11.94 -13.48
C LYS A 45 -8.45 -12.86 -14.62
N MET A 46 -9.64 -12.70 -15.21
CA MET A 46 -10.08 -13.48 -16.37
C MET A 46 -9.14 -13.26 -17.56
N ILE A 47 -8.86 -11.99 -17.89
CA ILE A 47 -7.93 -11.66 -18.98
C ILE A 47 -6.52 -12.22 -18.72
N LEU A 48 -6.06 -12.22 -17.46
CA LEU A 48 -4.78 -12.84 -17.09
C LEU A 48 -4.82 -14.36 -17.31
N GLY A 49 -5.93 -15.02 -16.99
CA GLY A 49 -6.16 -16.44 -17.27
C GLY A 49 -6.09 -16.74 -18.77
N ASP A 50 -6.86 -15.99 -19.57
CA ASP A 50 -6.88 -16.15 -21.05
C ASP A 50 -5.45 -16.00 -21.63
N VAL A 51 -4.70 -15.00 -21.16
CA VAL A 51 -3.32 -14.76 -21.62
C VAL A 51 -2.39 -15.90 -21.23
N ARG A 52 -2.60 -16.48 -20.05
CA ARG A 52 -1.82 -17.64 -19.60
C ARG A 52 -2.09 -18.85 -20.48
N GLU A 53 -3.35 -19.17 -20.75
CA GLU A 53 -3.76 -20.26 -21.64
C GLU A 53 -3.20 -20.07 -23.04
N GLU A 54 -3.30 -18.87 -23.63
CA GLU A 54 -2.71 -18.56 -24.93
C GLU A 54 -1.20 -18.83 -24.98
N LEU A 55 -0.45 -18.50 -23.93
CA LEU A 55 0.99 -18.73 -23.87
C LEU A 55 1.34 -20.22 -23.69
N GLU A 56 0.54 -20.96 -22.90
CA GLU A 56 0.70 -22.40 -22.72
C GLU A 56 0.45 -23.15 -24.05
N ASP A 57 -0.59 -22.76 -24.80
CA ASP A 57 -0.91 -23.31 -26.13
C ASP A 57 0.20 -23.02 -27.18
N GLU A 58 0.89 -21.88 -27.04
CA GLU A 58 2.05 -21.52 -27.85
C GLU A 58 3.34 -22.27 -27.44
N GLY A 59 3.29 -23.10 -26.41
CA GLY A 59 4.45 -23.85 -25.91
C GLY A 59 5.47 -22.97 -25.16
N VAL A 60 5.06 -21.80 -24.66
CA VAL A 60 5.93 -20.92 -23.89
C VAL A 60 6.08 -21.46 -22.48
N GLU A 61 7.32 -21.64 -22.03
CA GLU A 61 7.59 -22.02 -20.65
C GLU A 61 7.18 -20.90 -19.70
N LEU A 62 6.29 -21.20 -18.75
CA LEU A 62 5.80 -20.27 -17.73
C LEU A 62 6.20 -20.74 -16.33
N ALA A 63 6.36 -19.79 -15.43
CA ALA A 63 6.41 -20.10 -13.99
C ALA A 63 5.11 -20.78 -13.55
N GLY A 64 5.17 -21.49 -12.43
CA GLY A 64 3.98 -22.03 -11.76
C GLY A 64 2.91 -20.96 -11.46
N PRO A 65 2.00 -21.20 -10.52
CA PRO A 65 0.98 -20.22 -10.15
C PRO A 65 1.60 -18.88 -9.75
N VAL A 66 1.16 -17.80 -10.39
CA VAL A 66 1.64 -16.44 -10.11
C VAL A 66 0.68 -15.79 -9.11
N PRO A 67 1.14 -15.36 -7.93
CA PRO A 67 0.30 -14.68 -6.97
C PRO A 67 -0.25 -13.36 -7.54
N VAL A 68 -1.56 -13.16 -7.37
CA VAL A 68 -2.28 -11.99 -7.87
C VAL A 68 -2.76 -11.14 -6.70
N GLY A 69 -2.32 -9.91 -6.68
CA GLY A 69 -2.73 -8.93 -5.69
C GLY A 69 -3.42 -7.72 -6.29
N LYS A 70 -3.89 -6.86 -5.41
CA LYS A 70 -4.40 -5.57 -5.80
C LYS A 70 -3.84 -4.44 -4.94
N MET A 71 -3.74 -3.25 -5.53
CA MET A 71 -3.47 -2.04 -4.77
C MET A 71 -4.75 -1.56 -4.10
N ILE A 72 -4.65 -1.23 -2.82
CA ILE A 72 -5.72 -0.58 -2.06
C ILE A 72 -5.35 0.89 -1.96
N GLU A 73 -5.89 1.68 -2.85
CA GLU A 73 -5.52 3.10 -2.99
C GLU A 73 -6.72 4.03 -3.21
N VAL A 74 -7.94 3.47 -3.10
CA VAL A 74 -9.17 4.26 -3.10
C VAL A 74 -10.04 3.88 -1.90
N PRO A 75 -10.80 4.82 -1.32
CA PRO A 75 -11.64 4.57 -0.15
C PRO A 75 -12.62 3.41 -0.33
N SER A 76 -13.25 3.28 -1.50
CA SER A 76 -14.16 2.17 -1.81
C SER A 76 -13.49 0.81 -1.68
N ALA A 77 -12.25 0.68 -2.17
CA ALA A 77 -11.47 -0.54 -2.05
C ALA A 77 -11.09 -0.84 -0.59
N ALA A 78 -10.71 0.17 0.19
CA ALA A 78 -10.38 0.02 1.59
C ALA A 78 -11.59 -0.44 2.43
N LEU A 79 -12.78 0.13 2.18
CA LEU A 79 -14.03 -0.27 2.82
C LEU A 79 -14.42 -1.72 2.46
N MET A 80 -14.14 -2.14 1.23
CA MET A 80 -14.45 -3.49 0.72
C MET A 80 -13.28 -4.48 0.87
N ALA A 81 -12.23 -4.14 1.61
CA ALA A 81 -11.02 -4.96 1.74
C ALA A 81 -11.30 -6.40 2.19
N SER A 82 -12.27 -6.62 3.11
CA SER A 82 -12.66 -7.97 3.55
C SER A 82 -13.27 -8.82 2.45
N THR A 83 -13.94 -8.19 1.48
CA THR A 83 -14.50 -8.87 0.30
C THR A 83 -13.39 -9.17 -0.69
N PHE A 84 -12.52 -8.21 -0.99
CA PHE A 84 -11.38 -8.40 -1.88
C PHE A 84 -10.38 -9.45 -1.36
N ALA A 85 -10.20 -9.56 -0.04
CA ALA A 85 -9.32 -10.55 0.57
C ALA A 85 -9.71 -12.02 0.31
N ARG A 86 -10.86 -12.28 -0.30
CA ARG A 86 -11.27 -13.63 -0.74
C ARG A 86 -10.78 -13.96 -2.15
N GLU A 87 -10.35 -12.96 -2.88
CA GLU A 87 -10.09 -13.03 -4.33
C GLU A 87 -8.63 -12.73 -4.70
N VAL A 88 -7.79 -12.36 -3.73
CA VAL A 88 -6.40 -11.99 -3.98
C VAL A 88 -5.44 -12.65 -3.00
N ASP A 89 -4.20 -12.81 -3.41
CA ASP A 89 -3.14 -13.40 -2.60
C ASP A 89 -2.44 -12.36 -1.72
N PHE A 90 -2.45 -11.08 -2.13
CA PHE A 90 -1.85 -10.00 -1.35
C PHE A 90 -2.49 -8.64 -1.62
N PHE A 91 -2.28 -7.72 -0.66
CA PHE A 91 -2.58 -6.30 -0.78
C PHE A 91 -1.31 -5.46 -0.76
N SER A 92 -1.31 -4.38 -1.53
CA SER A 92 -0.41 -3.25 -1.36
C SER A 92 -1.22 -2.00 -1.10
N ILE A 93 -1.01 -1.33 0.04
CA ILE A 93 -1.72 -0.08 0.35
C ILE A 93 -0.98 1.06 -0.33
N GLY A 94 -1.58 1.66 -1.35
CA GLY A 94 -1.06 2.83 -2.08
C GLY A 94 -1.49 4.12 -1.38
N THR A 95 -0.66 4.59 -0.44
CA THR A 95 -1.07 5.69 0.45
C THR A 95 -1.22 7.02 -0.24
N ASN A 96 -0.46 7.27 -1.31
CA ASN A 96 -0.52 8.55 -2.00
C ASN A 96 -1.92 8.82 -2.58
N ASP A 97 -2.44 7.87 -3.33
CA ASP A 97 -3.77 8.00 -3.91
C ASP A 97 -4.88 7.78 -2.87
N LEU A 98 -4.65 6.89 -1.87
CA LEU A 98 -5.62 6.72 -0.79
C LEU A 98 -5.85 8.02 -0.02
N ILE A 99 -4.80 8.79 0.28
CA ILE A 99 -4.92 10.09 0.92
C ILE A 99 -5.68 11.05 -0.01
N GLN A 100 -5.21 11.20 -1.25
CA GLN A 100 -5.79 12.10 -2.25
C GLN A 100 -7.30 11.91 -2.38
N TYR A 101 -7.75 10.68 -2.56
CA TYR A 101 -9.18 10.39 -2.73
C TYR A 101 -9.97 10.44 -1.43
N THR A 102 -9.35 10.17 -0.27
CA THR A 102 -10.04 10.26 1.02
C THR A 102 -10.33 11.69 1.42
N VAL A 103 -9.38 12.61 1.19
CA VAL A 103 -9.54 14.03 1.56
C VAL A 103 -9.97 14.90 0.39
N ALA A 104 -10.23 14.30 -0.79
CA ALA A 104 -10.65 14.97 -2.02
C ALA A 104 -9.69 16.09 -2.46
N VAL A 105 -8.39 15.84 -2.36
CA VAL A 105 -7.33 16.82 -2.67
C VAL A 105 -6.42 16.29 -3.77
N ASP A 106 -6.29 17.05 -4.86
CA ASP A 106 -5.26 16.79 -5.85
C ASP A 106 -3.90 17.27 -5.32
N ARG A 107 -3.00 16.33 -5.05
CA ARG A 107 -1.63 16.62 -4.57
C ARG A 107 -0.79 17.45 -5.57
N GLY A 108 -1.14 17.40 -6.86
CA GLY A 108 -0.50 18.20 -7.89
C GLY A 108 -0.97 19.66 -7.94
N ASN A 109 -2.07 19.98 -7.25
CA ASN A 109 -2.63 21.32 -7.24
C ASN A 109 -2.12 22.11 -6.02
N GLN A 110 -1.22 23.05 -6.26
CA GLN A 110 -0.57 23.86 -5.22
C GLN A 110 -1.55 24.61 -4.30
N ARG A 111 -2.74 24.96 -4.79
CA ARG A 111 -3.75 25.69 -3.99
C ARG A 111 -4.34 24.86 -2.85
N VAL A 112 -4.38 23.57 -2.99
CA VAL A 112 -4.99 22.65 -2.03
C VAL A 112 -4.01 21.61 -1.47
N ALA A 113 -2.77 21.56 -1.96
CA ALA A 113 -1.75 20.58 -1.54
C ALA A 113 -1.50 20.60 -0.02
N SER A 114 -1.68 21.75 0.64
CA SER A 114 -1.56 21.85 2.12
C SER A 114 -2.60 21.05 2.89
N LEU A 115 -3.70 20.66 2.24
CA LEU A 115 -4.75 19.82 2.83
C LEU A 115 -4.45 18.32 2.65
N TYR A 116 -3.47 17.98 1.84
CA TYR A 116 -3.02 16.60 1.65
C TYR A 116 -2.20 16.17 2.87
N THR A 117 -2.77 15.34 3.74
CA THR A 117 -2.09 14.90 4.95
C THR A 117 -2.40 13.44 5.29
N ALA A 118 -1.33 12.69 5.56
CA ALA A 118 -1.40 11.30 5.98
C ALA A 118 -1.86 11.14 7.44
N THR A 119 -1.80 12.20 8.25
CA THR A 119 -2.26 12.19 9.65
C THR A 119 -3.76 12.33 9.80
N ASN A 120 -4.50 12.46 8.68
CA ASN A 120 -5.95 12.50 8.70
C ASN A 120 -6.54 11.23 9.34
N PRO A 121 -7.38 11.35 10.37
CA PRO A 121 -7.93 10.19 11.07
C PRO A 121 -8.71 9.21 10.18
N ALA A 122 -9.35 9.70 9.12
CA ALA A 122 -10.07 8.85 8.16
C ALA A 122 -9.08 7.95 7.38
N VAL A 123 -7.96 8.52 6.93
CA VAL A 123 -6.89 7.76 6.24
C VAL A 123 -6.33 6.66 7.14
N ILE A 124 -5.99 7.00 8.39
CA ILE A 124 -5.45 6.03 9.36
C ILE A 124 -6.46 4.90 9.64
N ARG A 125 -7.76 5.23 9.75
CA ARG A 125 -8.83 4.24 9.92
C ARG A 125 -8.96 3.32 8.73
N LEU A 126 -8.86 3.84 7.50
CA LEU A 126 -8.90 3.04 6.28
C LEU A 126 -7.70 2.09 6.19
N VAL A 127 -6.48 2.59 6.43
CA VAL A 127 -5.26 1.76 6.49
C VAL A 127 -5.42 0.64 7.52
N LYS A 128 -5.88 0.97 8.74
CA LYS A 128 -6.14 -0.03 9.79
C LYS A 128 -7.18 -1.08 9.39
N ALA A 129 -8.24 -0.66 8.69
CA ALA A 129 -9.28 -1.58 8.22
C ALA A 129 -8.74 -2.58 7.19
N VAL A 130 -7.91 -2.12 6.25
CA VAL A 130 -7.26 -2.97 5.25
C VAL A 130 -6.33 -3.99 5.90
N ILE A 131 -5.46 -3.54 6.82
CA ILE A 131 -4.53 -4.42 7.54
C ILE A 131 -5.29 -5.51 8.30
N ARG A 132 -6.37 -5.14 8.98
CA ARG A 132 -7.23 -6.09 9.70
C ARG A 132 -7.92 -7.08 8.75
N ALA A 133 -8.37 -6.63 7.60
CA ALA A 133 -8.99 -7.49 6.59
C ALA A 133 -7.99 -8.53 6.05
N GLY A 134 -6.78 -8.09 5.71
CA GLY A 134 -5.69 -8.98 5.30
C GLY A 134 -5.35 -10.01 6.39
N LYS A 135 -5.13 -9.56 7.63
CA LYS A 135 -4.82 -10.45 8.75
C LYS A 135 -5.89 -11.53 8.99
N ARG A 136 -7.19 -11.18 8.93
CA ARG A 136 -8.29 -12.14 9.13
C ARG A 136 -8.35 -13.23 8.08
N ARG A 137 -7.82 -12.98 6.89
CA ARG A 137 -7.86 -13.89 5.73
C ARG A 137 -6.49 -14.45 5.38
N ASN A 138 -5.47 -14.16 6.17
CA ASN A 138 -4.07 -14.52 5.90
C ASN A 138 -3.59 -14.02 4.53
N VAL A 139 -4.06 -12.83 4.13
CA VAL A 139 -3.61 -12.12 2.92
C VAL A 139 -2.45 -11.22 3.29
N GLU A 140 -1.29 -11.44 2.67
CA GLU A 140 -0.11 -10.61 2.85
C GLU A 140 -0.48 -9.13 2.57
N THR A 141 -0.12 -8.23 3.48
CA THR A 141 -0.42 -6.81 3.32
C THR A 141 0.85 -5.99 3.47
N SER A 142 1.20 -5.30 2.39
CA SER A 142 2.29 -4.33 2.34
C SER A 142 1.74 -2.91 2.23
N LEU A 143 2.61 -1.93 2.41
CA LEU A 143 2.28 -0.52 2.21
C LEU A 143 3.39 0.15 1.39
N CYS A 144 2.98 0.95 0.42
CA CYS A 144 3.85 1.78 -0.40
C CYS A 144 3.38 3.25 -0.38
N GLY A 145 4.13 4.11 -1.03
CA GLY A 145 3.90 5.54 -1.02
C GLY A 145 4.85 6.26 -0.07
N GLU A 146 4.71 7.56 0.02
CA GLU A 146 5.65 8.43 0.73
C GLU A 146 5.75 8.11 2.22
N ILE A 147 4.62 7.80 2.87
CA ILE A 147 4.62 7.49 4.32
C ILE A 147 5.35 6.19 4.67
N ALA A 148 5.59 5.29 3.71
CA ALA A 148 6.38 4.09 3.94
C ALA A 148 7.83 4.42 4.30
N GLY A 149 8.36 5.51 3.74
CA GLY A 149 9.72 6.00 3.96
C GLY A 149 9.84 7.11 5.01
N ASP A 150 8.72 7.69 5.43
CA ASP A 150 8.74 8.72 6.48
C ASP A 150 8.82 8.07 7.87
N ILE A 151 9.95 8.31 8.55
CA ILE A 151 10.23 7.74 9.86
C ILE A 151 9.21 8.12 10.94
N ASN A 152 8.50 9.24 10.81
CA ASN A 152 7.45 9.65 11.74
C ASN A 152 6.33 8.60 11.80
N TYR A 153 6.04 7.93 10.67
CA TYR A 153 4.97 6.94 10.59
C TYR A 153 5.42 5.51 10.93
N THR A 154 6.71 5.23 10.98
CA THR A 154 7.22 3.85 11.10
C THR A 154 6.63 3.13 12.32
N MET A 155 6.64 3.75 13.52
CA MET A 155 6.06 3.15 14.72
C MET A 155 4.55 2.93 14.58
N LEU A 156 3.82 3.89 14.02
CA LEU A 156 2.38 3.78 13.78
C LEU A 156 2.08 2.60 12.86
N LEU A 157 2.79 2.48 11.74
CA LEU A 157 2.57 1.41 10.76
C LEU A 157 2.85 0.02 11.35
N ILE A 158 3.93 -0.13 12.14
CA ILE A 158 4.22 -1.36 12.87
C ILE A 158 3.10 -1.65 13.89
N GLY A 159 2.65 -0.65 14.63
CA GLY A 159 1.60 -0.78 15.64
C GLY A 159 0.22 -1.10 15.04
N LEU A 160 -0.05 -0.68 13.82
CA LEU A 160 -1.24 -1.07 13.05
C LEU A 160 -1.17 -2.53 12.57
N GLY A 161 0.02 -3.13 12.57
CA GLY A 161 0.24 -4.54 12.23
C GLY A 161 0.97 -4.77 10.91
N LEU A 162 1.47 -3.72 10.25
CA LEU A 162 2.29 -3.88 9.03
C LEU A 162 3.67 -4.47 9.36
N ARG A 163 4.19 -5.26 8.41
CA ARG A 163 5.52 -5.87 8.47
C ARG A 163 6.31 -5.72 7.17
N ILE A 164 5.67 -5.23 6.11
CA ILE A 164 6.26 -5.05 4.79
C ILE A 164 6.03 -3.60 4.36
N LEU A 165 7.12 -2.87 4.16
CA LEU A 165 7.12 -1.49 3.67
C LEU A 165 7.91 -1.43 2.36
N SER A 166 7.31 -0.86 1.32
CA SER A 166 7.96 -0.59 0.04
C SER A 166 8.28 0.89 -0.05
N LEU A 167 9.56 1.22 -0.10
CA LEU A 167 10.05 2.60 -0.06
C LEU A 167 11.29 2.78 -0.94
N VAL A 168 11.65 4.02 -1.20
CA VAL A 168 12.84 4.32 -2.00
C VAL A 168 14.13 3.90 -1.25
N PRO A 169 15.15 3.38 -1.96
CA PRO A 169 16.34 2.82 -1.32
C PRO A 169 17.06 3.77 -0.35
N SER A 170 17.08 5.06 -0.65
CA SER A 170 17.74 6.08 0.20
C SER A 170 17.11 6.23 1.59
N GLN A 171 15.85 5.86 1.77
CA GLN A 171 15.13 5.94 3.04
C GLN A 171 15.24 4.66 3.89
N ILE A 172 15.64 3.54 3.29
CA ILE A 172 15.75 2.25 3.97
C ILE A 172 16.61 2.31 5.25
N PRO A 173 17.82 2.92 5.24
CA PRO A 173 18.67 2.95 6.43
C PRO A 173 17.99 3.63 7.63
N ARG A 174 17.26 4.72 7.39
CA ARG A 174 16.57 5.50 8.44
C ARG A 174 15.38 4.75 9.02
N VAL A 175 14.53 4.19 8.16
CA VAL A 175 13.40 3.36 8.61
C VAL A 175 13.91 2.16 9.41
N LYS A 176 14.99 1.48 8.97
CA LYS A 176 15.63 0.40 9.72
C LYS A 176 16.20 0.87 11.07
N GLN A 177 16.68 2.08 11.16
CA GLN A 177 17.15 2.67 12.41
C GLN A 177 16.04 2.78 13.46
N VAL A 178 14.85 3.27 13.04
CA VAL A 178 13.66 3.31 13.89
C VAL A 178 13.25 1.90 14.30
N ILE A 179 13.12 0.98 13.33
CA ILE A 179 12.69 -0.41 13.57
C ILE A 179 13.56 -1.09 14.64
N ARG A 180 14.86 -0.84 14.64
CA ARG A 180 15.80 -1.45 15.60
C ARG A 180 15.72 -0.87 17.01
N ARG A 181 15.06 0.29 17.20
CA ARG A 181 14.95 1.00 18.47
C ARG A 181 13.59 0.86 19.14
N VAL A 182 12.66 0.16 18.52
CA VAL A 182 11.28 0.02 19.01
C VAL A 182 10.91 -1.42 19.28
N ASP A 183 9.97 -1.63 20.17
CA ASP A 183 9.27 -2.89 20.36
C ASP A 183 7.83 -2.82 19.85
N VAL A 184 7.27 -3.97 19.48
CA VAL A 184 5.92 -4.04 18.89
C VAL A 184 4.85 -3.55 19.88
N GLY A 185 5.01 -3.83 21.17
CA GLY A 185 4.04 -3.43 22.20
C GLY A 185 3.93 -1.92 22.34
N SER A 186 5.07 -1.21 22.28
CA SER A 186 5.10 0.26 22.28
C SER A 186 4.43 0.83 21.02
N CYS A 187 4.73 0.26 19.87
CA CYS A 187 4.08 0.64 18.61
C CYS A 187 2.57 0.43 18.66
N GLU A 188 2.09 -0.68 19.22
CA GLU A 188 0.66 -0.95 19.38
C GLU A 188 -0.01 0.02 20.35
N ARG A 189 0.66 0.40 21.45
CA ARG A 189 0.15 1.44 22.35
C ARG A 189 0.00 2.77 21.64
N LEU A 190 1.01 3.18 20.85
CA LEU A 190 0.95 4.38 20.02
C LEU A 190 -0.20 4.31 19.02
N ALA A 191 -0.37 3.21 18.31
CA ALA A 191 -1.45 3.04 17.34
C ALA A 191 -2.85 3.08 17.98
N ARG A 192 -3.01 2.60 19.23
CA ARG A 192 -4.26 2.74 20.00
C ARG A 192 -4.51 4.19 20.36
N LYS A 193 -3.50 4.90 20.87
CA LYS A 193 -3.56 6.32 21.26
C LYS A 193 -3.93 7.19 20.05
N VAL A 194 -3.23 7.05 18.92
CA VAL A 194 -3.52 7.75 17.66
C VAL A 194 -4.93 7.43 17.16
N GLY A 195 -5.37 6.18 17.26
CA GLY A 195 -6.70 5.75 16.85
C GLY A 195 -7.86 6.42 17.58
N SER A 196 -7.62 7.05 18.74
CA SER A 196 -8.61 7.82 19.51
C SER A 196 -8.67 9.30 19.12
N PHE A 197 -7.74 9.77 18.28
CA PHE A 197 -7.69 11.19 17.90
C PHE A 197 -8.65 11.49 16.74
N ASP A 198 -9.17 12.70 16.77
CA ASP A 198 -10.03 13.31 15.76
C ASP A 198 -9.33 14.47 15.01
N SER A 199 -8.07 14.76 15.37
CA SER A 199 -7.29 15.90 14.88
C SER A 199 -5.98 15.45 14.27
N GLU A 200 -5.75 15.89 13.04
CA GLU A 200 -4.50 15.70 12.29
C GLU A 200 -3.29 16.28 13.03
N ARG A 201 -3.45 17.49 13.59
CA ARG A 201 -2.39 18.17 14.35
C ARG A 201 -2.01 17.38 15.61
N ARG A 202 -2.98 16.83 16.34
CA ARG A 202 -2.71 15.98 17.52
C ARG A 202 -2.00 14.70 17.13
N THR A 203 -2.41 14.10 16.02
CA THR A 203 -1.78 12.91 15.46
C THR A 203 -0.32 13.19 15.11
N LEU A 204 -0.07 14.20 14.30
CA LEU A 204 1.28 14.56 13.87
C LEU A 204 2.20 14.85 15.07
N LYS A 205 1.74 15.69 16.00
CA LYS A 205 2.49 16.00 17.21
C LYS A 205 2.82 14.73 18.00
N CYS A 206 1.86 13.86 18.22
CA CYS A 206 2.08 12.61 18.94
C CYS A 206 3.13 11.72 18.27
N LEU A 207 3.10 11.59 16.93
CA LEU A 207 4.08 10.80 16.18
C LEU A 207 5.49 11.41 16.30
N GLN A 208 5.59 12.73 16.19
CA GLN A 208 6.87 13.45 16.34
C GLN A 208 7.45 13.35 17.76
N ASP A 209 6.59 13.49 18.78
CA ASP A 209 7.02 13.38 20.18
C ASP A 209 7.55 11.97 20.48
N GLU A 210 6.88 10.92 20.01
CA GLU A 210 7.35 9.53 20.17
C GLU A 210 8.64 9.26 19.38
N LEU A 211 8.78 9.81 18.17
CA LEU A 211 10.01 9.66 17.39
C LEU A 211 11.20 10.32 18.10
N LYS A 212 11.03 11.50 18.68
CA LYS A 212 12.08 12.20 19.46
C LYS A 212 12.56 11.38 20.65
N LEU A 213 11.66 10.65 21.32
CA LEU A 213 12.04 9.80 22.45
C LEU A 213 12.97 8.65 22.05
N ILE A 214 12.75 8.06 20.86
CA ILE A 214 13.56 6.93 20.38
C ILE A 214 14.79 7.36 19.56
N MET A 215 14.75 8.57 19.03
CA MET A 215 15.83 9.15 18.22
C MET A 215 16.13 10.61 18.63
N PRO A 216 16.67 10.84 19.84
CA PRO A 216 16.94 12.19 20.32
C PRO A 216 17.99 12.93 19.48
N ASP A 217 18.87 12.21 18.78
CA ASP A 217 19.94 12.79 17.97
C ASP A 217 19.47 13.30 16.58
N LEU A 218 18.16 13.25 16.29
CA LEU A 218 17.61 13.73 15.01
C LEU A 218 17.54 15.27 14.89
N ASP A 219 17.85 16.03 15.93
CA ASP A 219 17.74 17.49 15.95
C ASP A 219 18.77 18.25 15.07
N GLY A 220 19.53 17.57 14.22
CA GLY A 220 20.62 18.12 13.40
C GLY A 220 20.32 18.32 11.92
N GLY A 221 19.07 18.44 11.45
CA GLY A 221 18.92 18.74 10.03
C GLY A 221 17.66 18.30 9.31
N TRP A 222 16.51 18.85 9.64
CA TRP A 222 15.31 18.70 8.82
C TRP A 222 14.61 20.04 8.61
N SER A 223 15.07 20.78 7.59
CA SER A 223 14.22 21.72 6.88
C SER A 223 13.36 20.89 5.91
N THR A 224 12.06 20.96 6.07
CA THR A 224 11.06 20.55 5.09
C THR A 224 11.33 21.24 3.76
N GLY A 225 11.75 20.49 2.74
CA GLY A 225 11.69 20.90 1.35
C GLY A 225 10.38 20.44 0.74
#